data_950da7fe1ba02ffacf0478b5b61c1936
#
_entry.id   950da7fe1ba02ffacf0478b5b61c1936
#
_cell.length_a   1.000
_cell.length_b   1.000
_cell.length_c   1.000
_cell.angle_alpha   90.00
_cell.angle_beta   90.00
_cell.angle_gamma   90.00
#
_symmetry.space_group_name_H-M   'P 1'
#
loop_
_entity.id
_entity.type
_entity.pdbx_description
1 polymer ?
#
loop_
_entity_poly.entity_id
_entity_poly.type
_entity_poly.pdbx_seq_one_letter_code
_entity_poly.pdbx_strand_id
1 'polypeptide(L)'
;MKRFILFILIFAMIPLCPAKAEPIKWVDFGVPYESLKYAMDVDIATNEEEKHISWIDILAVSACRTGGKCPLSSVKKAAQDLKGDKSPEEILGNLYKFYSYYQEAYDAVLGGLLGSYAIESAGEWKSTYGLKAYFPIAAGYGYSHCDDFGNSRSFGFARKHLGHDLMGSLGTPVVAVEGGVVEAIGWNRYGGWRIGIRSFDSRRYYYYAHLQKDAPFAPGLKTGDIVQAGDLIGFMGRTGYSDKENTNNIETVHLHFGMQLIFDESQKECNNEIWVDVYNIVRLLADHRSSVKKTRDGWQRIYPYRDLDTEEFTPTGNKNFQTGFDKAPFLCYTFMDK
;
A
#
# COMPACT_ATOMS: atom_id res chain seq x y z
N MET A 1 -15.07 -76.46 2.84
CA MET A 1 -14.97 -75.28 3.69
C MET A 1 -13.81 -74.44 3.20
N LYS A 2 -14.08 -73.41 2.41
CA LYS A 2 -13.02 -72.44 1.89
C LYS A 2 -13.00 -71.22 2.81
N ARG A 3 -11.88 -71.00 3.50
CA ARG A 3 -11.66 -69.83 4.33
C ARG A 3 -11.27 -68.65 3.42
N PHE A 4 -12.09 -67.61 3.36
CA PHE A 4 -11.75 -66.30 2.79
C PHE A 4 -10.95 -65.50 3.82
N ILE A 5 -9.71 -65.14 3.50
CA ILE A 5 -8.90 -64.21 4.26
C ILE A 5 -9.17 -62.82 3.68
N LEU A 6 -9.83 -61.99 4.48
CA LEU A 6 -10.09 -60.56 4.17
C LEU A 6 -8.83 -59.75 4.51
N PHE A 7 -8.12 -59.26 3.50
CA PHE A 7 -7.06 -58.27 3.68
C PHE A 7 -7.67 -56.89 3.86
N ILE A 8 -7.62 -56.33 5.08
CA ILE A 8 -7.97 -54.96 5.36
C ILE A 8 -6.72 -54.15 5.08
N LEU A 9 -6.71 -53.39 3.96
CA LEU A 9 -5.70 -52.34 3.68
C LEU A 9 -6.01 -51.13 4.58
N ILE A 10 -5.25 -50.97 5.66
CA ILE A 10 -5.23 -49.76 6.47
C ILE A 10 -4.45 -48.71 5.68
N PHE A 11 -5.18 -47.79 5.02
CA PHE A 11 -4.59 -46.57 4.52
C PHE A 11 -4.23 -45.69 5.73
N ALA A 12 -2.96 -45.69 6.11
CA ALA A 12 -2.42 -44.70 7.05
C ALA A 12 -2.49 -43.34 6.36
N MET A 13 -3.46 -42.53 6.72
CA MET A 13 -3.44 -41.09 6.45
C MET A 13 -2.25 -40.51 7.22
N ILE A 14 -1.13 -40.34 6.53
CA ILE A 14 -0.05 -39.51 7.01
C ILE A 14 -0.63 -38.09 7.00
N PRO A 15 -0.77 -37.40 8.16
CA PRO A 15 -1.15 -36.01 8.15
C PRO A 15 -0.01 -35.27 7.39
N LEU A 16 -0.33 -34.68 6.24
CA LEU A 16 0.55 -33.66 5.65
C LEU A 16 0.66 -32.55 6.71
N CYS A 17 1.77 -32.53 7.44
CA CYS A 17 2.15 -31.33 8.17
C CYS A 17 2.16 -30.20 7.15
N PRO A 18 1.41 -29.10 7.35
CA PRO A 18 1.57 -27.94 6.51
C PRO A 18 3.06 -27.58 6.55
N ALA A 19 3.66 -27.43 5.37
CA ALA A 19 5.03 -26.95 5.26
C ALA A 19 5.12 -25.71 6.16
N LYS A 20 6.05 -25.68 7.11
CA LYS A 20 6.31 -24.48 7.90
C LYS A 20 6.49 -23.36 6.89
N ALA A 21 5.53 -22.42 6.87
CA ALA A 21 5.71 -21.19 6.12
C ALA A 21 7.07 -20.63 6.50
N GLU A 22 7.92 -20.33 5.53
CA GLU A 22 9.17 -19.66 5.81
C GLU A 22 8.85 -18.37 6.57
N PRO A 23 9.63 -18.02 7.60
CA PRO A 23 9.37 -16.81 8.36
C PRO A 23 9.38 -15.63 7.37
N ILE A 24 8.29 -14.87 7.35
CA ILE A 24 8.12 -13.73 6.49
C ILE A 24 9.28 -12.77 6.73
N LYS A 25 9.96 -12.37 5.67
CA LYS A 25 11.01 -11.37 5.71
C LYS A 25 10.40 -10.07 6.21
N TRP A 26 10.78 -9.63 7.39
CA TRP A 26 10.33 -8.36 7.93
C TRP A 26 10.93 -7.21 7.13
N VAL A 27 10.11 -6.20 6.81
CA VAL A 27 10.55 -5.01 6.10
C VAL A 27 10.60 -3.85 7.08
N ASP A 28 11.81 -3.44 7.46
CA ASP A 28 12.03 -2.21 8.22
C ASP A 28 12.12 -1.04 7.23
N PHE A 29 11.08 -0.20 7.21
CA PHE A 29 11.01 0.96 6.34
C PHE A 29 10.95 2.24 7.17
N GLY A 30 12.12 2.76 7.53
CA GLY A 30 12.27 3.99 8.31
C GLY A 30 12.98 5.11 7.54
N VAL A 31 12.80 5.19 6.21
CA VAL A 31 13.48 6.18 5.36
C VAL A 31 12.90 7.57 5.60
N PRO A 32 13.73 8.58 6.00
CA PRO A 32 13.25 9.94 6.23
C PRO A 32 12.72 10.61 4.94
N TYR A 33 11.74 11.49 5.09
CA TYR A 33 11.11 12.22 3.99
C TYR A 33 12.12 12.92 3.07
N GLU A 34 13.11 13.63 3.62
CA GLU A 34 14.12 14.36 2.85
C GLU A 34 14.99 13.40 2.01
N SER A 35 15.19 12.19 2.50
CA SER A 35 15.93 11.12 1.81
C SER A 35 15.11 10.52 0.68
N LEU A 36 13.83 10.23 0.92
CA LEU A 36 12.88 9.79 -0.10
C LEU A 36 12.78 10.81 -1.23
N LYS A 37 12.55 12.08 -0.87
CA LYS A 37 12.41 13.15 -1.84
C LYS A 37 13.68 13.33 -2.69
N TYR A 38 14.85 13.33 -2.07
CA TYR A 38 16.11 13.49 -2.81
C TYR A 38 16.35 12.30 -3.77
N ALA A 39 16.14 11.06 -3.32
CA ALA A 39 16.32 9.88 -4.16
C ALA A 39 15.35 9.90 -5.35
N MET A 40 14.07 10.25 -5.10
CA MET A 40 13.04 10.40 -6.14
C MET A 40 13.42 11.49 -7.16
N ASP A 41 13.88 12.66 -6.70
CA ASP A 41 14.27 13.76 -7.57
C ASP A 41 15.45 13.36 -8.49
N VAL A 42 16.40 12.53 -7.99
CA VAL A 42 17.51 12.01 -8.80
C VAL A 42 17.02 10.99 -9.83
N ASP A 43 16.15 10.09 -9.45
CA ASP A 43 15.54 9.08 -10.34
C ASP A 43 14.83 9.78 -11.52
N ILE A 44 13.94 10.72 -11.20
CA ILE A 44 13.19 11.49 -12.23
C ILE A 44 14.15 12.27 -13.14
N ALA A 45 15.17 12.91 -12.57
CA ALA A 45 16.13 13.73 -13.33
C ALA A 45 16.99 12.89 -14.27
N THR A 46 17.23 11.62 -13.96
CA THR A 46 18.10 10.73 -14.75
C THR A 46 17.33 9.76 -15.66
N ASN A 47 15.98 9.82 -15.67
CA ASN A 47 15.17 8.85 -16.40
C ASN A 47 15.45 8.81 -17.92
N GLU A 48 15.75 9.97 -18.51
CA GLU A 48 16.07 10.08 -19.94
C GLU A 48 17.59 10.07 -20.23
N GLU A 49 18.43 9.96 -19.18
CA GLU A 49 19.88 9.88 -19.34
C GLU A 49 20.29 8.47 -19.80
N GLU A 50 21.47 8.34 -20.44
CA GLU A 50 22.06 7.06 -20.82
C GLU A 50 22.17 6.11 -19.62
N LYS A 51 22.40 6.66 -18.42
CA LYS A 51 22.44 5.94 -17.17
C LYS A 51 21.34 6.44 -16.23
N HIS A 52 20.18 5.79 -16.28
CA HIS A 52 19.13 5.97 -15.28
C HIS A 52 19.56 5.45 -13.91
N ILE A 53 19.28 6.19 -12.84
CA ILE A 53 19.64 5.85 -11.48
C ILE A 53 18.37 5.74 -10.64
N SER A 54 17.93 4.52 -10.40
CA SER A 54 16.72 4.24 -9.62
C SER A 54 16.83 4.72 -8.17
N TRP A 55 15.77 5.34 -7.67
CA TRP A 55 15.66 5.71 -6.26
C TRP A 55 15.73 4.50 -5.33
N ILE A 56 15.25 3.33 -5.79
CA ILE A 56 15.36 2.07 -5.06
C ILE A 56 16.83 1.71 -4.85
N ASP A 57 17.64 1.80 -5.89
CA ASP A 57 19.08 1.48 -5.81
C ASP A 57 19.83 2.48 -4.93
N ILE A 58 19.51 3.78 -5.04
CA ILE A 58 20.08 4.81 -4.18
C ILE A 58 19.81 4.51 -2.71
N LEU A 59 18.55 4.21 -2.38
CA LEU A 59 18.13 3.90 -1.02
C LEU A 59 18.72 2.57 -0.54
N ALA A 60 18.78 1.53 -1.38
CA ALA A 60 19.36 0.23 -1.04
C ALA A 60 20.86 0.34 -0.72
N VAL A 61 21.63 1.09 -1.55
CA VAL A 61 23.05 1.36 -1.29
C VAL A 61 23.24 2.13 0.03
N SER A 62 22.40 3.14 0.28
CA SER A 62 22.44 3.89 1.53
C SER A 62 22.10 3.01 2.73
N ALA A 63 21.08 2.15 2.61
CA ALA A 63 20.64 1.24 3.65
C ALA A 63 21.72 0.21 4.02
N CYS A 64 22.42 -0.36 3.03
CA CYS A 64 23.55 -1.26 3.29
C CYS A 64 24.62 -0.60 4.17
N ARG A 65 24.86 0.70 3.99
CA ARG A 65 25.88 1.44 4.76
C ARG A 65 25.40 1.87 6.15
N THR A 66 24.10 2.00 6.35
CA THR A 66 23.52 2.65 7.54
C THR A 66 22.57 1.75 8.33
N GLY A 67 22.45 0.48 7.95
CA GLY A 67 21.51 -0.45 8.60
C GLY A 67 20.06 0.00 8.45
N GLY A 68 19.65 0.46 7.26
CA GLY A 68 18.28 0.87 6.94
C GLY A 68 17.92 2.32 7.33
N LYS A 69 18.75 3.07 8.05
CA LYS A 69 18.44 4.43 8.55
C LYS A 69 18.38 5.50 7.46
N CYS A 70 19.07 5.31 6.36
CA CYS A 70 19.09 6.18 5.17
C CYS A 70 19.16 7.69 5.46
N PRO A 71 20.09 8.22 6.28
CA PRO A 71 20.20 9.67 6.49
C PRO A 71 20.54 10.37 5.17
N LEU A 72 20.05 11.57 4.97
CA LEU A 72 20.19 12.33 3.71
C LEU A 72 21.64 12.40 3.18
N SER A 73 22.61 12.54 4.07
CA SER A 73 24.03 12.55 3.69
C SER A 73 24.49 11.24 3.04
N SER A 74 24.04 10.10 3.56
CA SER A 74 24.33 8.78 2.99
C SER A 74 23.61 8.55 1.67
N VAL A 75 22.37 9.02 1.55
CA VAL A 75 21.58 8.94 0.31
C VAL A 75 22.22 9.79 -0.79
N LYS A 76 22.66 11.03 -0.50
CA LYS A 76 23.41 11.87 -1.43
C LYS A 76 24.70 11.21 -1.89
N LYS A 77 25.44 10.60 -0.96
CA LYS A 77 26.67 9.88 -1.29
C LYS A 77 26.40 8.66 -2.16
N ALA A 78 25.34 7.88 -1.88
CA ALA A 78 24.93 6.74 -2.68
C ALA A 78 24.59 7.14 -4.12
N ALA A 79 23.78 8.20 -4.30
CA ALA A 79 23.46 8.73 -5.61
C ALA A 79 24.70 9.19 -6.39
N GLN A 80 25.64 9.86 -5.71
CA GLN A 80 26.91 10.29 -6.34
C GLN A 80 27.76 9.09 -6.77
N ASP A 81 27.86 8.03 -5.95
CA ASP A 81 28.64 6.84 -6.29
C ASP A 81 28.02 6.08 -7.46
N LEU A 82 26.68 5.99 -7.51
CA LEU A 82 25.95 5.35 -8.60
C LEU A 82 26.00 6.11 -9.92
N LYS A 83 26.24 7.43 -9.91
CA LYS A 83 26.50 8.24 -11.12
C LYS A 83 27.81 7.88 -11.81
N GLY A 84 28.78 7.36 -11.06
CA GLY A 84 30.06 6.88 -11.61
C GLY A 84 29.92 5.52 -12.32
N ASP A 85 31.02 5.01 -12.83
CA ASP A 85 31.05 3.78 -13.65
C ASP A 85 31.01 2.49 -12.81
N LYS A 86 31.07 2.61 -11.49
CA LYS A 86 31.11 1.44 -10.59
C LYS A 86 29.74 0.80 -10.42
N SER A 87 29.72 -0.52 -10.39
CA SER A 87 28.53 -1.30 -10.02
C SER A 87 28.20 -1.16 -8.52
N PRO A 88 26.97 -1.47 -8.09
CA PRO A 88 26.61 -1.55 -6.67
C PRO A 88 27.54 -2.48 -5.86
N GLU A 89 28.00 -3.59 -6.47
CA GLU A 89 28.94 -4.52 -5.85
C GLU A 89 30.30 -3.86 -5.56
N GLU A 90 30.87 -3.15 -6.53
CA GLU A 90 32.11 -2.41 -6.37
C GLU A 90 31.99 -1.24 -5.37
N ILE A 91 30.83 -0.59 -5.32
CA ILE A 91 30.53 0.49 -4.40
C ILE A 91 30.43 0.00 -2.94
N LEU A 92 29.84 -1.17 -2.73
CA LEU A 92 29.51 -1.71 -1.41
C LEU A 92 30.55 -2.70 -0.88
N GLY A 93 31.32 -3.37 -1.74
CA GLY A 93 32.26 -4.40 -1.34
C GLY A 93 31.62 -5.45 -0.42
N ASN A 94 32.16 -5.66 0.78
CA ASN A 94 31.64 -6.65 1.73
C ASN A 94 30.18 -6.41 2.19
N LEU A 95 29.63 -5.21 2.00
CA LEU A 95 28.25 -4.89 2.33
C LEU A 95 27.27 -5.31 1.24
N TYR A 96 27.74 -5.65 0.04
CA TYR A 96 26.89 -6.04 -1.10
C TYR A 96 25.97 -7.23 -0.79
N LYS A 97 26.36 -8.11 0.11
CA LYS A 97 25.52 -9.23 0.58
C LYS A 97 24.16 -8.83 1.15
N PHE A 98 23.98 -7.55 1.53
CA PHE A 98 22.70 -7.01 2.03
C PHE A 98 21.91 -6.26 0.95
N TYR A 99 22.50 -6.06 -0.23
CA TYR A 99 21.93 -5.18 -1.25
C TYR A 99 20.59 -5.71 -1.79
N SER A 100 20.52 -6.98 -2.18
CA SER A 100 19.26 -7.57 -2.68
C SER A 100 18.14 -7.50 -1.66
N TYR A 101 18.44 -7.71 -0.38
CA TYR A 101 17.44 -7.58 0.68
C TYR A 101 16.84 -6.18 0.72
N TYR A 102 17.66 -5.12 0.76
CA TYR A 102 17.16 -3.76 0.80
C TYR A 102 16.49 -3.34 -0.51
N GLN A 103 17.01 -3.78 -1.66
CA GLN A 103 16.42 -3.53 -2.96
C GLN A 103 15.01 -4.13 -3.06
N GLU A 104 14.86 -5.41 -2.75
CA GLU A 104 13.56 -6.10 -2.75
C GLU A 104 12.57 -5.47 -1.74
N ALA A 105 13.05 -5.14 -0.53
CA ALA A 105 12.25 -4.54 0.51
C ALA A 105 11.73 -3.15 0.11
N TYR A 106 12.60 -2.30 -0.44
CA TYR A 106 12.21 -0.95 -0.84
C TYR A 106 11.41 -0.94 -2.13
N ASP A 107 11.66 -1.85 -3.06
CA ASP A 107 10.82 -2.05 -4.24
C ASP A 107 9.41 -2.52 -3.84
N ALA A 108 9.29 -3.41 -2.87
CA ALA A 108 7.98 -3.82 -2.35
C ALA A 108 7.18 -2.63 -1.77
N VAL A 109 7.84 -1.67 -1.12
CA VAL A 109 7.18 -0.49 -0.54
C VAL A 109 6.93 0.60 -1.58
N LEU A 110 7.91 0.90 -2.43
CA LEU A 110 7.96 2.12 -3.25
C LEU A 110 7.77 1.88 -4.74
N GLY A 111 7.97 0.66 -5.24
CA GLY A 111 8.11 0.34 -6.67
C GLY A 111 6.94 0.77 -7.55
N GLY A 112 5.73 0.89 -7.00
CA GLY A 112 4.56 1.37 -7.74
C GLY A 112 4.34 2.89 -7.70
N LEU A 113 5.17 3.65 -6.96
CA LEU A 113 4.94 5.08 -6.75
C LEU A 113 5.58 5.98 -7.81
N LEU A 114 6.62 5.50 -8.48
CA LEU A 114 7.25 6.17 -9.63
C LEU A 114 7.03 5.36 -10.91
N GLY A 115 6.95 6.05 -12.05
CA GLY A 115 6.82 5.42 -13.36
C GLY A 115 6.25 6.35 -14.41
N SER A 116 5.88 5.76 -15.55
CA SER A 116 5.31 6.50 -16.67
C SER A 116 3.79 6.61 -16.56
N TYR A 117 3.28 7.80 -16.77
CA TYR A 117 1.84 8.07 -16.81
C TYR A 117 1.50 9.18 -17.80
N ALA A 118 0.23 9.32 -18.14
CA ALA A 118 -0.26 10.40 -18.96
C ALA A 118 -1.40 11.14 -18.27
N ILE A 119 -1.44 12.45 -18.45
CA ILE A 119 -2.52 13.35 -18.00
C ILE A 119 -3.11 14.04 -19.22
N GLU A 120 -4.43 14.08 -19.29
CA GLU A 120 -5.15 14.86 -20.28
C GLU A 120 -5.35 16.29 -19.79
N SER A 121 -4.92 17.25 -20.59
CA SER A 121 -5.15 18.67 -20.36
C SER A 121 -5.52 19.35 -21.67
N ALA A 122 -6.62 20.09 -21.69
CA ALA A 122 -7.13 20.78 -22.87
C ALA A 122 -7.37 19.86 -24.11
N GLY A 123 -7.72 18.60 -23.89
CA GLY A 123 -7.96 17.60 -24.94
C GLY A 123 -6.71 16.91 -25.49
N GLU A 124 -5.55 17.20 -24.91
CA GLU A 124 -4.28 16.56 -25.29
C GLU A 124 -3.73 15.70 -24.16
N TRP A 125 -3.30 14.48 -24.47
CA TRP A 125 -2.61 13.60 -23.54
C TRP A 125 -1.12 13.90 -23.54
N LYS A 126 -0.57 14.16 -22.36
CA LYS A 126 0.86 14.37 -22.17
C LYS A 126 1.43 13.26 -21.28
N SER A 127 2.34 12.47 -21.84
CA SER A 127 3.11 11.49 -21.09
C SER A 127 4.22 12.16 -20.30
N THR A 128 4.50 11.61 -19.15
CA THR A 128 5.62 12.01 -18.30
C THR A 128 6.08 10.82 -17.44
N TYR A 129 7.33 10.86 -17.01
CA TYR A 129 7.84 9.98 -15.97
C TYR A 129 7.96 10.75 -14.66
N GLY A 130 7.52 10.15 -13.56
CA GLY A 130 7.58 10.80 -12.25
C GLY A 130 6.71 10.13 -11.19
N LEU A 131 6.37 10.89 -10.16
CA LEU A 131 5.51 10.44 -9.07
C LEU A 131 4.09 10.22 -9.61
N LYS A 132 3.67 8.96 -9.71
CA LYS A 132 2.35 8.56 -10.20
C LYS A 132 1.35 8.20 -9.11
N ALA A 133 1.79 8.25 -7.85
CA ALA A 133 0.92 8.08 -6.67
C ALA A 133 0.43 9.43 -6.14
N TYR A 134 -0.75 9.45 -5.54
CA TYR A 134 -1.41 10.66 -5.04
C TYR A 134 -1.61 10.64 -3.53
N PHE A 135 -1.60 11.82 -2.92
CA PHE A 135 -1.99 11.98 -1.52
C PHE A 135 -3.45 11.53 -1.33
N PRO A 136 -3.80 10.79 -0.25
CA PRO A 136 -5.10 10.14 -0.12
C PRO A 136 -6.29 11.10 0.06
N ILE A 137 -6.05 12.40 0.28
CA ILE A 137 -7.09 13.43 0.35
C ILE A 137 -7.01 14.34 -0.87
N ALA A 138 -8.13 14.56 -1.55
CA ALA A 138 -8.21 15.38 -2.75
C ALA A 138 -7.72 16.82 -2.52
N ALA A 139 -7.23 17.47 -3.58
CA ALA A 139 -6.79 18.86 -3.55
C ALA A 139 -7.92 19.82 -3.14
N GLY A 140 -7.55 20.90 -2.46
CA GLY A 140 -8.49 21.91 -1.97
C GLY A 140 -9.11 21.63 -0.61
N TYR A 141 -8.84 20.45 0.00
CA TYR A 141 -9.34 20.11 1.34
C TYR A 141 -8.22 20.16 2.37
N GLY A 142 -8.45 20.83 3.50
CA GLY A 142 -7.51 20.92 4.61
C GLY A 142 -7.38 19.59 5.34
N TYR A 143 -6.19 19.35 5.91
CA TYR A 143 -5.92 18.23 6.78
C TYR A 143 -4.84 18.60 7.80
N SER A 144 -4.74 17.81 8.86
CA SER A 144 -3.60 17.80 9.77
C SER A 144 -3.23 16.36 10.13
N HIS A 145 -1.98 16.13 10.48
CA HIS A 145 -1.51 14.81 10.86
C HIS A 145 -0.31 14.90 11.80
N CYS A 146 0.00 13.80 12.47
CA CYS A 146 1.22 13.62 13.26
C CYS A 146 1.72 12.19 13.04
N ASP A 147 2.97 11.94 13.38
CA ASP A 147 3.54 10.60 13.38
C ASP A 147 2.95 9.79 14.54
N ASP A 148 2.07 8.86 14.21
CA ASP A 148 1.31 8.09 15.21
C ASP A 148 1.30 6.58 14.95
N PHE A 149 2.13 6.11 13.99
CA PHE A 149 2.31 4.68 13.74
C PHE A 149 2.86 3.97 14.99
N GLY A 150 2.30 2.81 15.30
CA GLY A 150 2.71 2.02 16.47
C GLY A 150 2.20 2.54 17.83
N ASN A 151 1.52 3.69 17.89
CA ASN A 151 0.91 4.21 19.10
C ASN A 151 -0.17 3.27 19.63
N SER A 152 -0.38 3.28 20.95
CA SER A 152 -1.37 2.41 21.59
C SER A 152 -2.80 2.84 21.25
N ARG A 153 -3.66 1.86 21.01
CA ARG A 153 -5.12 1.99 20.86
C ARG A 153 -5.79 0.99 21.79
N SER A 154 -6.95 1.33 22.35
CA SER A 154 -7.57 0.56 23.43
C SER A 154 -9.03 0.14 23.20
N PHE A 155 -9.65 0.45 22.05
CA PHE A 155 -11.03 0.00 21.81
C PHE A 155 -11.09 -1.53 21.70
N GLY A 156 -11.83 -2.16 22.61
CA GLY A 156 -12.01 -3.60 22.73
C GLY A 156 -10.83 -4.32 23.37
N PHE A 157 -9.60 -4.04 22.97
CA PHE A 157 -8.35 -4.56 23.52
C PHE A 157 -7.17 -3.64 23.18
N ALA A 158 -6.09 -3.80 23.90
CA ALA A 158 -4.87 -3.05 23.60
C ALA A 158 -4.24 -3.53 22.29
N ARG A 159 -3.99 -2.61 21.37
CA ARG A 159 -3.36 -2.89 20.08
C ARG A 159 -2.49 -1.71 19.63
N LYS A 160 -1.65 -1.97 18.64
CA LYS A 160 -0.87 -0.92 17.98
C LYS A 160 -1.71 -0.24 16.89
N HIS A 161 -1.43 1.03 16.63
CA HIS A 161 -1.93 1.75 15.48
C HIS A 161 -1.10 1.38 14.25
N LEU A 162 -1.73 0.66 13.32
CA LEU A 162 -1.08 0.14 12.12
C LEU A 162 -1.55 0.93 10.89
N GLY A 163 -1.19 2.19 10.86
CA GLY A 163 -1.56 3.13 9.82
C GLY A 163 -1.24 4.55 10.24
N HIS A 164 -1.86 5.50 9.58
CA HIS A 164 -1.64 6.93 9.75
C HIS A 164 -2.97 7.66 9.72
N ASP A 165 -3.24 8.47 10.75
CA ASP A 165 -4.49 9.20 10.87
C ASP A 165 -4.35 10.61 10.27
N LEU A 166 -5.16 10.90 9.27
CA LEU A 166 -5.28 12.19 8.60
C LEU A 166 -6.57 12.89 9.05
N MET A 167 -6.45 13.85 9.96
CA MET A 167 -7.58 14.62 10.48
C MET A 167 -8.11 15.57 9.40
N GLY A 168 -9.42 15.67 9.28
CA GLY A 168 -10.05 16.54 8.28
C GLY A 168 -11.51 16.83 8.57
N SER A 169 -12.26 17.23 7.55
CA SER A 169 -13.68 17.53 7.66
C SER A 169 -14.55 16.38 7.17
N LEU A 170 -15.73 16.23 7.76
CA LEU A 170 -16.72 15.24 7.32
C LEU A 170 -17.03 15.42 5.83
N GLY A 171 -17.00 14.32 5.07
CA GLY A 171 -17.29 14.35 3.64
C GLY A 171 -16.11 14.80 2.76
N THR A 172 -14.93 15.03 3.32
CA THR A 172 -13.73 15.27 2.52
C THR A 172 -13.49 14.11 1.54
N PRO A 173 -13.32 14.39 0.22
CA PRO A 173 -13.10 13.35 -0.77
C PRO A 173 -11.78 12.61 -0.53
N VAL A 174 -11.86 11.29 -0.52
CA VAL A 174 -10.73 10.34 -0.41
C VAL A 174 -10.44 9.76 -1.78
N VAL A 175 -9.17 9.75 -2.16
CA VAL A 175 -8.72 9.25 -3.46
C VAL A 175 -7.76 8.07 -3.31
N ALA A 176 -7.69 7.22 -4.32
CA ALA A 176 -6.74 6.12 -4.36
C ALA A 176 -5.29 6.67 -4.41
N VAL A 177 -4.43 6.16 -3.55
CA VAL A 177 -3.01 6.55 -3.52
C VAL A 177 -2.29 6.00 -4.75
N GLU A 178 -2.48 4.74 -5.04
CA GLU A 178 -1.94 4.03 -6.21
C GLU A 178 -3.09 3.38 -6.97
N GLY A 179 -2.89 3.10 -8.25
CA GLY A 179 -3.83 2.34 -9.05
C GLY A 179 -3.87 0.87 -8.62
N GLY A 180 -5.03 0.23 -8.82
CA GLY A 180 -5.20 -1.16 -8.42
C GLY A 180 -6.61 -1.67 -8.56
N VAL A 181 -6.87 -2.81 -7.93
CA VAL A 181 -8.18 -3.46 -7.88
C VAL A 181 -8.79 -3.27 -6.50
N VAL A 182 -10.04 -2.84 -6.44
CA VAL A 182 -10.81 -2.79 -5.21
C VAL A 182 -11.02 -4.22 -4.72
N GLU A 183 -10.25 -4.64 -3.73
CA GLU A 183 -10.27 -6.01 -3.22
C GLU A 183 -11.30 -6.18 -2.10
N ALA A 184 -11.51 -5.13 -1.32
CA ALA A 184 -12.46 -5.13 -0.23
C ALA A 184 -13.18 -3.79 -0.12
N ILE A 185 -14.49 -3.84 0.10
CA ILE A 185 -15.36 -2.70 0.38
C ILE A 185 -16.45 -3.12 1.35
N GLY A 186 -16.73 -2.33 2.37
CA GLY A 186 -17.76 -2.67 3.34
C GLY A 186 -17.42 -2.25 4.76
N TRP A 187 -18.12 -2.87 5.70
CA TRP A 187 -18.03 -2.60 7.13
C TRP A 187 -17.13 -3.58 7.87
N ASN A 188 -16.35 -3.07 8.83
CA ASN A 188 -15.84 -3.88 9.92
C ASN A 188 -15.94 -3.12 11.26
N ARG A 189 -15.90 -3.83 12.39
CA ARG A 189 -16.14 -3.24 13.72
C ARG A 189 -15.11 -2.18 14.13
N TYR A 190 -13.86 -2.27 13.64
CA TYR A 190 -12.79 -1.33 14.00
C TYR A 190 -12.72 -0.17 13.03
N GLY A 191 -12.57 -0.43 11.74
CA GLY A 191 -12.42 0.57 10.70
C GLY A 191 -13.73 1.23 10.25
N GLY A 192 -14.89 0.68 10.67
CA GLY A 192 -16.17 1.17 10.16
C GLY A 192 -16.35 0.89 8.67
N TRP A 193 -16.86 1.84 7.91
CA TRP A 193 -16.84 1.78 6.46
C TRP A 193 -15.42 1.92 5.96
N ARG A 194 -14.99 0.96 5.15
CA ARG A 194 -13.61 0.84 4.67
C ARG A 194 -13.51 0.39 3.22
N ILE A 195 -12.38 0.72 2.61
CA ILE A 195 -11.98 0.25 1.27
C ILE A 195 -10.58 -0.33 1.39
N GLY A 196 -10.36 -1.46 0.71
CA GLY A 196 -9.05 -2.06 0.50
C GLY A 196 -8.75 -2.14 -0.99
N ILE A 197 -7.59 -1.62 -1.43
CA ILE A 197 -7.14 -1.63 -2.82
C ILE A 197 -5.83 -2.39 -2.91
N ARG A 198 -5.79 -3.42 -3.76
CA ARG A 198 -4.59 -4.16 -4.10
C ARG A 198 -3.92 -3.50 -5.29
N SER A 199 -2.63 -3.13 -5.17
CA SER A 199 -1.83 -2.63 -6.30
C SER A 199 -1.79 -3.61 -7.47
N PHE A 200 -1.56 -3.12 -8.68
CA PHE A 200 -1.54 -3.96 -9.87
C PHE A 200 -0.47 -5.05 -9.84
N ASP A 201 0.69 -4.79 -9.22
CA ASP A 201 1.74 -5.79 -9.00
C ASP A 201 1.46 -6.76 -7.83
N SER A 202 0.32 -6.62 -7.16
CA SER A 202 -0.16 -7.43 -6.04
C SER A 202 0.70 -7.39 -4.77
N ARG A 203 1.66 -6.46 -4.65
CA ARG A 203 2.59 -6.39 -3.52
C ARG A 203 2.10 -5.51 -2.38
N ARG A 204 1.28 -4.47 -2.68
CA ARG A 204 0.76 -3.49 -1.71
C ARG A 204 -0.75 -3.62 -1.59
N TYR A 205 -1.22 -3.52 -0.35
CA TYR A 205 -2.64 -3.41 -0.05
C TYR A 205 -2.86 -2.12 0.72
N TYR A 206 -3.61 -1.21 0.14
CA TYR A 206 -3.95 0.08 0.71
C TYR A 206 -5.27 0.01 1.43
N TYR A 207 -5.29 0.47 2.67
CA TYR A 207 -6.45 0.45 3.55
C TYR A 207 -6.91 1.86 3.88
N TYR A 208 -8.18 2.14 3.61
CA TYR A 208 -8.83 3.42 3.85
C TYR A 208 -10.04 3.18 4.75
N ALA A 209 -10.05 3.74 5.96
CA ALA A 209 -11.07 3.44 6.95
C ALA A 209 -11.67 4.70 7.59
N HIS A 210 -12.67 4.49 8.45
CA HIS A 210 -13.47 5.50 9.11
C HIS A 210 -14.24 6.39 8.13
N LEU A 211 -14.64 5.83 7.00
CA LEU A 211 -15.36 6.57 5.97
C LEU A 211 -16.74 7.03 6.47
N GLN A 212 -17.38 7.90 5.70
CA GLN A 212 -18.60 8.58 6.06
C GLN A 212 -19.78 7.61 6.28
N LYS A 213 -20.62 7.91 7.26
CA LYS A 213 -21.90 7.24 7.48
C LYS A 213 -22.86 7.49 6.30
N ASP A 214 -23.68 6.51 5.97
CA ASP A 214 -24.77 6.52 4.97
C ASP A 214 -24.30 6.63 3.50
N ALA A 215 -23.17 7.30 3.21
CA ALA A 215 -22.64 7.44 1.85
C ALA A 215 -21.09 7.41 1.88
N PRO A 216 -20.49 6.26 2.26
CA PRO A 216 -19.04 6.17 2.48
C PRO A 216 -18.23 6.14 1.19
N PHE A 217 -18.77 5.58 0.11
CA PHE A 217 -18.05 5.24 -1.11
C PHE A 217 -18.38 6.16 -2.26
N ALA A 218 -17.47 6.24 -3.23
CA ALA A 218 -17.77 6.84 -4.51
C ALA A 218 -18.95 6.11 -5.17
N PRO A 219 -19.89 6.83 -5.82
CA PRO A 219 -21.05 6.20 -6.42
C PRO A 219 -20.69 5.10 -7.42
N GLY A 220 -21.26 3.92 -7.22
CA GLY A 220 -21.06 2.76 -8.10
C GLY A 220 -19.80 1.93 -7.83
N LEU A 221 -18.91 2.38 -6.95
CA LEU A 221 -17.69 1.64 -6.60
C LEU A 221 -18.02 0.32 -5.88
N LYS A 222 -17.42 -0.77 -6.35
CA LYS A 222 -17.61 -2.12 -5.81
C LYS A 222 -16.35 -2.96 -5.88
N THR A 223 -16.33 -4.06 -5.17
CA THR A 223 -15.25 -5.06 -5.24
C THR A 223 -15.08 -5.57 -6.67
N GLY A 224 -13.83 -5.67 -7.10
CA GLY A 224 -13.43 -6.06 -8.45
C GLY A 224 -13.24 -4.88 -9.41
N ASP A 225 -13.68 -3.67 -9.06
CA ASP A 225 -13.45 -2.51 -9.90
C ASP A 225 -11.96 -2.13 -9.93
N ILE A 226 -11.52 -1.67 -11.10
CA ILE A 226 -10.19 -1.09 -11.29
C ILE A 226 -10.28 0.41 -11.00
N VAL A 227 -9.35 0.91 -10.21
CA VAL A 227 -9.17 2.34 -9.93
C VAL A 227 -7.78 2.78 -10.35
N GLN A 228 -7.69 4.00 -10.86
CA GLN A 228 -6.40 4.65 -11.13
C GLN A 228 -5.95 5.47 -9.93
N ALA A 229 -4.65 5.69 -9.80
CA ALA A 229 -4.12 6.59 -8.78
C ALA A 229 -4.79 7.98 -8.87
N GLY A 230 -5.28 8.50 -7.76
CA GLY A 230 -6.00 9.77 -7.68
C GLY A 230 -7.49 9.73 -8.04
N ASP A 231 -8.06 8.56 -8.35
CA ASP A 231 -9.51 8.42 -8.52
C ASP A 231 -10.23 8.56 -7.19
N LEU A 232 -11.41 9.19 -7.21
CA LEU A 232 -12.27 9.26 -6.04
C LEU A 232 -12.76 7.86 -5.66
N ILE A 233 -12.52 7.48 -4.40
CA ILE A 233 -12.95 6.18 -3.88
C ILE A 233 -13.98 6.29 -2.76
N GLY A 234 -14.02 7.40 -2.03
CA GLY A 234 -14.95 7.55 -0.92
C GLY A 234 -14.87 8.91 -0.24
N PHE A 235 -15.46 9.00 0.94
CA PHE A 235 -15.57 10.24 1.71
C PHE A 235 -15.17 10.01 3.16
N MET A 236 -14.35 10.91 3.69
CA MET A 236 -13.89 10.90 5.07
C MET A 236 -15.05 11.02 6.05
N GLY A 237 -14.99 10.24 7.13
CA GLY A 237 -15.98 10.27 8.19
C GLY A 237 -15.41 9.99 9.56
N ARG A 238 -16.17 9.28 10.40
CA ARG A 238 -15.81 8.85 11.74
C ARG A 238 -16.54 7.56 12.15
N THR A 239 -16.84 6.71 11.17
CA THR A 239 -17.49 5.41 11.42
C THR A 239 -16.51 4.41 11.98
N GLY A 240 -17.01 3.40 12.69
CA GLY A 240 -16.23 2.32 13.29
C GLY A 240 -16.36 2.28 14.80
N TYR A 241 -15.51 1.47 15.43
CA TYR A 241 -15.52 1.15 16.87
C TYR A 241 -16.91 0.74 17.36
N SER A 242 -17.60 -0.09 16.56
CA SER A 242 -18.96 -0.54 16.80
C SER A 242 -19.23 -1.88 16.14
N ASP A 243 -19.91 -2.78 16.85
CA ASP A 243 -20.45 -4.03 16.26
C ASP A 243 -21.69 -3.76 15.39
N LYS A 244 -22.35 -2.61 15.58
CA LYS A 244 -23.46 -2.19 14.76
C LYS A 244 -22.94 -1.43 13.54
N GLU A 245 -23.28 -1.95 12.36
CA GLU A 245 -22.96 -1.32 11.09
C GLU A 245 -23.46 0.11 11.00
N ASN A 246 -22.80 0.93 10.19
CA ASN A 246 -23.17 2.31 9.89
C ASN A 246 -23.25 3.20 11.13
N THR A 247 -22.36 3.02 12.11
CA THR A 247 -22.34 3.78 13.36
C THR A 247 -21.12 4.69 13.43
N ASN A 248 -21.35 5.96 13.76
CA ASN A 248 -20.33 6.95 14.08
C ASN A 248 -19.98 6.86 15.57
N ASN A 249 -18.97 6.06 15.92
CA ASN A 249 -18.53 5.90 17.32
C ASN A 249 -17.09 6.39 17.58
N ILE A 250 -16.50 7.07 16.61
CA ILE A 250 -15.22 7.74 16.74
C ILE A 250 -15.48 9.23 16.93
N GLU A 251 -14.77 9.87 17.86
CA GLU A 251 -15.02 11.28 18.20
C GLU A 251 -14.55 12.23 17.10
N THR A 252 -13.34 12.03 16.60
CA THR A 252 -12.70 12.92 15.64
C THR A 252 -12.89 12.41 14.22
N VAL A 253 -13.25 13.32 13.30
CA VAL A 253 -13.31 13.03 11.87
C VAL A 253 -11.90 12.89 11.34
N HIS A 254 -11.58 11.73 10.78
CA HIS A 254 -10.28 11.46 10.15
C HIS A 254 -10.36 10.32 9.15
N LEU A 255 -9.39 10.27 8.25
CA LEU A 255 -9.10 9.10 7.44
C LEU A 255 -7.98 8.30 8.13
N HIS A 256 -8.26 7.06 8.50
CA HIS A 256 -7.20 6.10 8.80
C HIS A 256 -6.71 5.50 7.49
N PHE A 257 -5.45 5.77 7.17
CA PHE A 257 -4.78 5.29 5.96
C PHE A 257 -3.64 4.34 6.34
N GLY A 258 -3.63 3.15 5.75
CA GLY A 258 -2.58 2.16 5.98
C GLY A 258 -2.10 1.54 4.68
N MET A 259 -0.89 1.02 4.71
CA MET A 259 -0.30 0.20 3.65
C MET A 259 0.25 -1.09 4.24
N GLN A 260 -0.18 -2.20 3.67
CA GLN A 260 0.26 -3.53 4.03
C GLN A 260 1.04 -4.13 2.86
N LEU A 261 2.14 -4.83 3.15
CA LEU A 261 2.86 -5.61 2.16
C LEU A 261 2.31 -7.03 2.12
N ILE A 262 2.15 -7.55 0.93
CA ILE A 262 1.64 -8.90 0.68
C ILE A 262 2.71 -9.67 -0.11
N PHE A 263 3.44 -10.53 0.58
CA PHE A 263 4.35 -11.49 -0.06
C PHE A 263 3.70 -12.86 -0.24
N ASP A 264 2.67 -13.16 0.57
CA ASP A 264 1.88 -14.37 0.52
C ASP A 264 0.42 -14.07 0.87
N GLU A 265 -0.52 -14.73 0.18
CA GLU A 265 -1.97 -14.49 0.37
C GLU A 265 -2.46 -14.82 1.80
N SER A 266 -1.77 -15.70 2.53
CA SER A 266 -2.09 -16.01 3.93
C SER A 266 -1.90 -14.82 4.88
N GLN A 267 -1.15 -13.79 4.46
CA GLN A 267 -0.92 -12.59 5.26
C GLN A 267 -2.13 -11.67 5.35
N LYS A 268 -3.09 -11.81 4.46
CA LYS A 268 -4.31 -10.99 4.41
C LYS A 268 -5.30 -11.25 5.56
N GLU A 269 -5.22 -12.39 6.21
CA GLU A 269 -6.24 -12.89 7.14
C GLU A 269 -5.78 -12.77 8.60
N CYS A 270 -5.26 -11.64 9.00
CA CYS A 270 -4.80 -11.36 10.36
C CYS A 270 -3.65 -12.24 10.86
N ASN A 271 -3.07 -13.05 10.00
CA ASN A 271 -1.91 -13.88 10.33
C ASN A 271 -0.69 -13.32 9.61
N ASN A 272 0.28 -12.79 10.38
CA ASN A 272 1.55 -12.30 9.86
C ASN A 272 1.42 -11.07 8.92
N GLU A 273 0.47 -10.18 9.16
CA GLU A 273 0.34 -8.91 8.43
C GLU A 273 1.61 -8.06 8.59
N ILE A 274 2.06 -7.48 7.48
CA ILE A 274 3.21 -6.57 7.47
C ILE A 274 2.70 -5.17 7.14
N TRP A 275 2.51 -4.34 8.15
CA TRP A 275 2.13 -2.96 7.98
C TRP A 275 3.37 -2.07 7.92
N VAL A 276 3.32 -1.09 7.04
CA VAL A 276 4.41 -0.13 6.83
C VAL A 276 4.06 1.19 7.52
N ASP A 277 5.04 1.77 8.20
CA ASP A 277 4.94 3.17 8.61
C ASP A 277 4.94 4.07 7.37
N VAL A 278 3.78 4.63 7.05
CA VAL A 278 3.56 5.44 5.85
C VAL A 278 3.75 6.94 6.10
N TYR A 279 4.13 7.37 7.29
CA TYR A 279 4.22 8.79 7.63
C TYR A 279 5.09 9.59 6.65
N ASN A 280 6.30 9.12 6.37
CA ASN A 280 7.20 9.80 5.44
C ASN A 280 6.76 9.69 3.97
N ILE A 281 6.06 8.59 3.60
CA ILE A 281 5.45 8.44 2.27
C ILE A 281 4.31 9.45 2.11
N VAL A 282 3.43 9.58 3.10
CA VAL A 282 2.33 10.56 3.10
C VAL A 282 2.87 11.99 2.97
N ARG A 283 3.97 12.31 3.67
CA ARG A 283 4.67 13.61 3.49
C ARG A 283 5.20 13.81 2.08
N LEU A 284 5.74 12.75 1.45
CA LEU A 284 6.22 12.81 0.06
C LEU A 284 5.09 13.11 -0.92
N LEU A 285 3.90 12.56 -0.67
CA LEU A 285 2.72 12.74 -1.52
C LEU A 285 1.98 14.06 -1.26
N ALA A 286 2.31 14.81 -0.20
CA ALA A 286 1.51 15.95 0.28
C ALA A 286 1.24 17.03 -0.78
N ASP A 287 2.21 17.27 -1.67
CA ASP A 287 2.10 18.24 -2.77
C ASP A 287 1.54 17.62 -4.06
N HIS A 288 1.39 16.29 -4.13
CA HIS A 288 0.88 15.59 -5.30
C HIS A 288 -0.56 15.11 -5.06
N ARG A 289 -1.51 16.02 -5.24
CA ARG A 289 -2.92 15.82 -4.87
C ARG A 289 -3.82 15.82 -6.10
N SER A 290 -4.70 14.82 -6.19
CA SER A 290 -5.70 14.74 -7.25
C SER A 290 -6.82 15.76 -7.03
N SER A 291 -7.22 16.45 -8.10
CA SER A 291 -8.34 17.37 -8.08
C SER A 291 -9.62 16.69 -8.53
N VAL A 292 -10.66 16.77 -7.70
CA VAL A 292 -11.99 16.24 -7.99
C VAL A 292 -13.04 17.35 -7.87
N LYS A 293 -14.11 17.25 -8.65
CA LYS A 293 -15.23 18.18 -8.60
C LYS A 293 -16.57 17.44 -8.55
N LYS A 294 -17.52 18.02 -7.86
CA LYS A 294 -18.92 17.56 -7.88
C LYS A 294 -19.62 18.15 -9.11
N THR A 295 -20.26 17.29 -9.90
CA THR A 295 -21.05 17.66 -11.06
C THR A 295 -22.51 17.26 -10.85
N ARG A 296 -23.38 17.50 -11.83
CA ARG A 296 -24.78 17.04 -11.79
C ARG A 296 -24.88 15.52 -11.82
N ASP A 297 -23.92 14.87 -12.54
CA ASP A 297 -23.87 13.43 -12.75
C ASP A 297 -23.06 12.69 -11.69
N GLY A 298 -22.58 13.39 -10.65
CA GLY A 298 -21.75 12.84 -9.58
C GLY A 298 -20.42 13.54 -9.45
N TRP A 299 -19.43 12.82 -8.90
CA TRP A 299 -18.07 13.31 -8.72
C TRP A 299 -17.18 12.89 -9.88
N GLN A 300 -16.33 13.79 -10.34
CA GLN A 300 -15.38 13.55 -11.44
C GLN A 300 -13.99 14.05 -11.09
N ARG A 301 -12.97 13.34 -11.54
CA ARG A 301 -11.60 13.82 -11.58
C ARG A 301 -11.51 14.97 -12.59
N ILE A 302 -10.78 16.03 -12.26
CA ILE A 302 -10.68 17.20 -13.16
C ILE A 302 -9.72 16.92 -14.31
N TYR A 303 -8.61 16.24 -14.04
CA TYR A 303 -7.61 15.89 -15.04
C TYR A 303 -7.61 14.38 -15.22
N PRO A 304 -8.12 13.85 -16.35
CA PRO A 304 -8.02 12.43 -16.66
C PRO A 304 -6.58 11.95 -16.61
N TYR A 305 -6.41 10.74 -16.09
CA TYR A 305 -5.10 10.15 -15.84
C TYR A 305 -5.08 8.72 -16.37
N ARG A 306 -3.92 8.29 -16.86
CA ARG A 306 -3.67 6.94 -17.31
C ARG A 306 -2.30 6.49 -16.84
N ASP A 307 -2.23 5.37 -16.15
CA ASP A 307 -0.98 4.69 -15.83
C ASP A 307 -0.51 3.95 -17.10
N LEU A 308 0.68 4.29 -17.59
CA LEU A 308 1.23 3.71 -18.82
C LEU A 308 1.98 2.40 -18.56
N ASP A 309 2.46 2.18 -17.34
CA ASP A 309 3.15 0.94 -16.98
C ASP A 309 2.17 -0.24 -16.82
N THR A 310 0.87 0.05 -16.72
CA THR A 310 -0.19 -0.94 -16.48
C THR A 310 -1.16 -1.12 -17.65
N GLU A 311 -0.89 -0.53 -18.82
CA GLU A 311 -1.76 -0.66 -20.02
C GLU A 311 -1.96 -2.12 -20.47
N GLU A 312 -1.05 -3.03 -20.12
CA GLU A 312 -1.18 -4.48 -20.38
C GLU A 312 -2.10 -5.19 -19.39
N PHE A 313 -2.52 -4.53 -18.30
CA PHE A 313 -3.40 -5.13 -17.31
C PHE A 313 -4.86 -5.15 -17.78
N THR A 314 -5.17 -6.07 -18.68
CA THR A 314 -6.57 -6.39 -19.03
C THR A 314 -7.10 -7.43 -18.04
N PRO A 315 -8.32 -7.23 -17.48
CA PRO A 315 -8.93 -8.14 -16.49
C PRO A 315 -9.16 -9.58 -16.99
N THR A 316 -8.84 -9.89 -18.25
CA THR A 316 -9.15 -11.17 -18.89
C THR A 316 -8.18 -12.31 -18.56
N GLY A 317 -7.11 -12.08 -17.78
CA GLY A 317 -6.04 -13.07 -17.54
C GLY A 317 -6.12 -13.87 -16.25
N ASN A 318 -6.82 -13.45 -15.21
CA ASN A 318 -6.78 -14.14 -13.92
C ASN A 318 -8.14 -14.64 -13.46
N LYS A 319 -8.48 -15.86 -13.88
CA LYS A 319 -9.71 -16.60 -13.44
C LYS A 319 -9.66 -17.07 -11.98
N ASN A 320 -8.66 -16.68 -11.19
CA ASN A 320 -8.45 -17.15 -9.81
C ASN A 320 -8.59 -16.08 -8.73
N PHE A 321 -9.17 -14.90 -9.02
CA PHE A 321 -9.68 -14.05 -7.95
C PHE A 321 -10.95 -14.66 -7.35
N GLN A 322 -10.78 -15.72 -6.57
CA GLN A 322 -11.83 -16.15 -5.67
C GLN A 322 -11.87 -15.16 -4.51
N THR A 323 -12.95 -14.38 -4.47
CA THR A 323 -13.34 -13.51 -3.36
C THR A 323 -13.60 -14.38 -2.12
N GLY A 324 -12.56 -14.60 -1.31
CA GLY A 324 -12.65 -15.33 -0.05
C GLY A 324 -13.22 -14.51 1.11
N PHE A 325 -13.69 -13.28 0.88
CA PHE A 325 -14.02 -12.34 1.95
C PHE A 325 -15.44 -12.42 2.52
N ASP A 326 -16.33 -13.23 1.94
CA ASP A 326 -17.76 -13.21 2.35
C ASP A 326 -18.10 -14.04 3.59
N LYS A 327 -17.17 -14.77 4.23
CA LYS A 327 -17.53 -15.70 5.33
C LYS A 327 -16.55 -15.83 6.50
N ALA A 328 -15.56 -15.00 6.67
CA ALA A 328 -14.75 -15.06 7.87
C ALA A 328 -15.26 -14.08 8.94
N PRO A 329 -15.63 -14.53 10.15
CA PRO A 329 -15.81 -13.61 11.26
C PRO A 329 -14.45 -12.96 11.52
N PHE A 330 -14.37 -11.65 11.41
CA PHE A 330 -13.19 -10.85 11.75
C PHE A 330 -12.85 -11.05 13.23
N LEU A 331 -12.11 -12.08 13.52
CA LEU A 331 -11.43 -12.33 14.78
C LEU A 331 -9.95 -12.34 14.44
N CYS A 332 -9.28 -11.29 14.74
CA CYS A 332 -7.96 -11.34 15.35
C CYS A 332 -7.05 -10.19 14.95
N TYR A 333 -6.86 -9.28 15.87
CA TYR A 333 -5.57 -8.63 16.07
C TYR A 333 -5.00 -9.23 17.35
N THR A 334 -4.41 -10.38 17.27
CA THR A 334 -3.57 -10.93 18.34
C THR A 334 -2.12 -10.72 17.96
N PHE A 335 -1.54 -9.61 18.39
CA PHE A 335 -0.11 -9.58 18.62
C PHE A 335 0.14 -10.29 19.94
N MET A 336 0.70 -11.49 19.89
CA MET A 336 1.35 -12.08 21.04
C MET A 336 2.62 -11.31 21.31
N ASP A 337 2.72 -10.76 22.52
CA ASP A 337 3.95 -10.28 23.12
C ASP A 337 5.05 -11.34 23.03
N LYS A 338 6.20 -10.95 22.51
CA LYS A 338 7.51 -11.42 22.92
C LYS A 338 8.43 -10.24 23.08
#